data_c7f91ca9073546ffeda9f4ef0ecbfd01
#
_entry.id   c7f91ca9073546ffeda9f4ef0ecbfd01
#
_cell.length_a   1.000
_cell.length_b   1.000
_cell.length_c   1.000
_cell.angle_alpha   90.00
_cell.angle_beta   90.00
_cell.angle_gamma   90.00
#
_symmetry.space_group_name_H-M   'P 1'
#
loop_
_entity.id
_entity.type
_entity.pdbx_description
1 polymer ?
#
loop_
_entity_poly.entity_id
_entity_poly.type
_entity_poly.pdbx_seq_one_letter_code
_entity_poly.pdbx_strand_id
1 'polypeptide(L)'
;MQDDLQEQTRSHAAAQTRRRKRRIWVAGLCCAVAAATAYALTRPALTMTQQTFCGQEAHTHDESCYETILICGQDEQLPVEQPTPHVHTEDCYAAHLVLVCGQEENEEHTHTEDCCQTQYELICPLEEGEAEDEPEIPAHVHTDACYETRLICEKPEHTHSLSCYADAQADLESASVWEQTIPQTLSGQWRADVVAVAESQLGYAASTRNYIVDEAGGMHGYTRYGAWYGSPYGEWCAMFASFCLHYAGVPEDSIPAQAGCIRWVEQLQALGRYAAAGAAAPQPGDLVFFDTGSDGYADHVALVAEVSTDGASLITIEGNVGGCVVRKQHALDEAGLLGFGILPEQEDNGETPEEPAEPETPAR
;
A
#
# COMPACT_ATOMS: atom_id res chain seq x y z
N MET A 1 -31.35 -34.47 -55.87
CA MET A 1 -30.73 -33.31 -56.62
C MET A 1 -31.46 -32.00 -56.35
N GLN A 2 -32.81 -31.91 -56.33
CA GLN A 2 -33.53 -30.67 -55.95
C GLN A 2 -33.45 -30.37 -54.45
N ASP A 3 -33.52 -31.36 -53.62
CA ASP A 3 -33.46 -31.20 -52.14
C ASP A 3 -32.09 -30.74 -51.63
N ASP A 4 -31.00 -31.21 -52.22
CA ASP A 4 -29.63 -30.79 -51.88
C ASP A 4 -29.36 -29.30 -52.22
N LEU A 5 -29.93 -28.81 -53.32
CA LEU A 5 -29.82 -27.40 -53.69
C LEU A 5 -30.64 -26.49 -52.76
N GLN A 6 -31.77 -26.95 -52.25
CA GLN A 6 -32.56 -26.19 -51.26
C GLN A 6 -31.87 -26.14 -49.89
N GLU A 7 -31.23 -27.21 -49.46
CA GLU A 7 -30.50 -27.27 -48.20
C GLU A 7 -29.23 -26.42 -48.23
N GLN A 8 -28.48 -26.43 -49.35
CA GLN A 8 -27.34 -25.53 -49.54
C GLN A 8 -27.76 -24.04 -49.56
N THR A 9 -28.84 -23.69 -50.23
CA THR A 9 -29.33 -22.29 -50.24
C THR A 9 -29.78 -21.83 -48.86
N ARG A 10 -30.43 -22.70 -48.06
CA ARG A 10 -30.82 -22.40 -46.66
C ARG A 10 -29.59 -22.25 -45.74
N SER A 11 -28.57 -23.08 -45.89
CA SER A 11 -27.36 -23.00 -45.13
C SER A 11 -26.54 -21.72 -45.44
N HIS A 12 -26.48 -21.33 -46.72
CA HIS A 12 -25.85 -20.06 -47.13
C HIS A 12 -26.59 -18.83 -46.60
N ALA A 13 -27.94 -18.84 -46.63
CA ALA A 13 -28.74 -17.73 -46.09
C ALA A 13 -28.60 -17.61 -44.56
N ALA A 14 -28.54 -18.73 -43.85
CA ALA A 14 -28.32 -18.77 -42.41
C ALA A 14 -26.93 -18.27 -42.04
N ALA A 15 -25.89 -18.63 -42.82
CA ALA A 15 -24.51 -18.15 -42.62
C ALA A 15 -24.38 -16.65 -42.87
N GLN A 16 -25.05 -16.13 -43.93
CA GLN A 16 -25.09 -14.69 -44.20
C GLN A 16 -25.78 -13.91 -43.08
N THR A 17 -26.90 -14.44 -42.57
CA THR A 17 -27.64 -13.81 -41.47
C THR A 17 -26.79 -13.79 -40.17
N ARG A 18 -26.08 -14.87 -39.87
CA ARG A 18 -25.12 -14.91 -38.73
C ARG A 18 -23.97 -13.91 -38.88
N ARG A 19 -23.39 -13.81 -40.11
CA ARG A 19 -22.35 -12.82 -40.39
C ARG A 19 -22.87 -11.38 -40.29
N ARG A 20 -24.09 -11.10 -40.74
CA ARG A 20 -24.69 -9.77 -40.61
C ARG A 20 -24.97 -9.41 -39.15
N LYS A 21 -25.56 -10.33 -38.38
CA LYS A 21 -25.78 -10.14 -36.93
C LYS A 21 -24.45 -9.89 -36.19
N ARG A 22 -23.39 -10.69 -36.46
CA ARG A 22 -22.05 -10.50 -35.86
C ARG A 22 -21.44 -9.13 -36.21
N ARG A 23 -21.58 -8.68 -37.47
CA ARG A 23 -21.10 -7.33 -37.88
C ARG A 23 -21.84 -6.22 -37.15
N ILE A 24 -23.15 -6.34 -36.98
CA ILE A 24 -23.97 -5.35 -36.23
C ILE A 24 -23.56 -5.33 -34.78
N TRP A 25 -23.32 -6.48 -34.16
CA TRP A 25 -22.88 -6.60 -32.79
C TRP A 25 -21.46 -6.00 -32.59
N VAL A 26 -20.54 -6.30 -33.49
CA VAL A 26 -19.17 -5.73 -33.45
C VAL A 26 -19.21 -4.22 -33.65
N ALA A 27 -19.99 -3.74 -34.61
CA ALA A 27 -20.15 -2.29 -34.84
C ALA A 27 -20.77 -1.60 -33.60
N GLY A 28 -21.80 -2.20 -32.99
CA GLY A 28 -22.40 -1.69 -31.75
C GLY A 28 -21.42 -1.63 -30.59
N LEU A 29 -20.59 -2.67 -30.44
CA LEU A 29 -19.54 -2.70 -29.41
C LEU A 29 -18.46 -1.63 -29.65
N CYS A 30 -18.01 -1.48 -30.91
CA CYS A 30 -17.07 -0.43 -31.30
C CYS A 30 -17.62 0.98 -31.02
N CYS A 31 -18.90 1.23 -31.34
CA CYS A 31 -19.56 2.50 -31.03
C CYS A 31 -19.67 2.74 -29.52
N ALA A 32 -20.00 1.71 -28.73
CA ALA A 32 -20.08 1.81 -27.29
C ALA A 32 -18.71 2.11 -26.65
N VAL A 33 -17.66 1.43 -27.12
CA VAL A 33 -16.27 1.70 -26.68
C VAL A 33 -15.86 3.11 -27.07
N ALA A 34 -16.10 3.53 -28.31
CA ALA A 34 -15.77 4.89 -28.76
C ALA A 34 -16.54 5.96 -27.98
N ALA A 35 -17.83 5.74 -27.69
CA ALA A 35 -18.62 6.64 -26.86
C ALA A 35 -18.13 6.70 -25.41
N ALA A 36 -17.77 5.56 -24.81
CA ALA A 36 -17.20 5.51 -23.46
C ALA A 36 -15.85 6.21 -23.40
N THR A 37 -14.99 6.01 -24.43
CA THR A 37 -13.68 6.68 -24.52
C THR A 37 -13.85 8.19 -24.71
N ALA A 38 -14.74 8.63 -25.61
CA ALA A 38 -15.05 10.04 -25.81
C ALA A 38 -15.63 10.68 -24.54
N TYR A 39 -16.51 9.98 -23.83
CA TYR A 39 -17.07 10.42 -22.55
C TYR A 39 -15.99 10.54 -21.47
N ALA A 40 -15.06 9.58 -21.40
CA ALA A 40 -13.92 9.65 -20.47
C ALA A 40 -12.96 10.81 -20.78
N LEU A 41 -12.74 11.10 -22.07
CA LEU A 41 -11.86 12.20 -22.52
C LEU A 41 -12.51 13.60 -22.43
N THR A 42 -13.86 13.69 -22.43
CA THR A 42 -14.57 14.96 -22.32
C THR A 42 -14.92 15.34 -20.88
N ARG A 43 -14.76 14.42 -19.93
CA ARG A 43 -14.80 14.82 -18.52
C ARG A 43 -13.59 15.70 -18.25
N PRO A 44 -13.78 16.94 -17.67
CA PRO A 44 -12.65 17.61 -17.05
C PRO A 44 -12.06 16.60 -16.10
N ALA A 45 -10.73 16.43 -16.17
CA ALA A 45 -10.01 15.71 -15.14
C ALA A 45 -10.51 16.31 -13.82
N LEU A 46 -11.31 15.55 -13.07
CA LEU A 46 -11.47 15.85 -11.67
C LEU A 46 -10.07 15.66 -11.11
N THR A 47 -9.30 16.75 -11.15
CA THR A 47 -8.20 16.92 -10.23
C THR A 47 -8.85 16.93 -8.86
N MET A 48 -9.15 15.74 -8.35
CA MET A 48 -9.23 15.56 -6.93
C MET A 48 -7.85 15.95 -6.46
N THR A 49 -7.70 17.15 -5.96
CA THR A 49 -6.57 17.52 -5.13
C THR A 49 -6.59 16.51 -4.00
N GLN A 50 -5.79 15.47 -4.14
CA GLN A 50 -5.69 14.43 -3.15
C GLN A 50 -5.15 15.12 -1.91
N GLN A 51 -5.94 15.12 -0.84
CA GLN A 51 -5.55 15.76 0.40
C GLN A 51 -4.30 15.05 0.93
N THR A 52 -3.27 15.81 1.24
CA THR A 52 -2.05 15.30 1.86
C THR A 52 -2.15 15.40 3.38
N PHE A 53 -1.54 14.46 4.08
CA PHE A 53 -1.55 14.36 5.53
C PHE A 53 -0.14 14.50 6.14
N CYS A 54 0.90 14.71 5.32
CA CYS A 54 2.27 14.92 5.78
C CYS A 54 2.49 16.28 6.47
N GLY A 55 1.54 17.21 6.33
CA GLY A 55 1.63 18.56 6.92
C GLY A 55 2.61 19.48 6.22
N GLN A 56 3.18 19.07 5.08
CA GLN A 56 4.13 19.83 4.28
C GLN A 56 3.52 20.24 2.93
N GLU A 57 3.89 21.41 2.43
CA GLU A 57 3.58 21.82 1.06
C GLU A 57 4.65 21.27 0.11
N ALA A 58 4.24 20.85 -1.09
CA ALA A 58 5.19 20.52 -2.13
C ALA A 58 5.97 21.78 -2.50
N HIS A 59 7.30 21.71 -2.42
CA HIS A 59 8.20 22.82 -2.75
C HIS A 59 9.51 22.25 -3.31
N THR A 60 9.85 22.72 -4.50
CA THR A 60 11.17 22.48 -5.11
C THR A 60 11.84 23.85 -5.26
N HIS A 61 13.09 23.95 -4.85
CA HIS A 61 13.84 25.20 -4.96
C HIS A 61 14.11 25.51 -6.44
N ASP A 62 13.68 26.68 -6.86
CA ASP A 62 13.96 27.28 -8.17
C ASP A 62 14.82 28.53 -8.02
N GLU A 63 15.12 29.22 -9.12
CA GLU A 63 15.97 30.42 -9.15
C GLU A 63 15.45 31.53 -8.22
N SER A 64 14.15 31.61 -7.97
CA SER A 64 13.58 32.63 -7.08
C SER A 64 13.85 32.35 -5.59
N CYS A 65 14.27 31.15 -5.26
CA CYS A 65 14.65 30.76 -3.92
C CYS A 65 16.06 31.22 -3.54
N TYR A 66 16.77 31.80 -4.45
CA TYR A 66 18.19 32.08 -4.30
C TYR A 66 18.50 33.57 -4.48
N GLU A 67 19.50 34.05 -3.75
CA GLU A 67 20.03 35.42 -3.85
C GLU A 67 21.54 35.37 -4.06
N THR A 68 22.03 36.14 -5.00
CA THR A 68 23.48 36.33 -5.19
C THR A 68 23.95 37.53 -4.38
N ILE A 69 24.82 37.31 -3.43
CA ILE A 69 25.37 38.33 -2.56
C ILE A 69 26.85 38.56 -2.86
N LEU A 70 27.24 39.83 -2.78
CA LEU A 70 28.63 40.19 -2.88
C LEU A 70 29.35 39.90 -1.56
N ILE A 71 30.43 39.13 -1.61
CA ILE A 71 31.15 38.69 -0.41
C ILE A 71 32.60 39.22 -0.33
N CYS A 72 33.05 39.91 -1.34
CA CYS A 72 34.45 40.35 -1.41
C CYS A 72 34.81 41.46 -0.43
N GLY A 73 33.94 42.19 0.15
CA GLY A 73 34.25 43.25 1.11
C GLY A 73 35.13 44.41 0.60
N GLN A 74 35.35 44.48 -0.71
CA GLN A 74 36.08 45.55 -1.38
C GLN A 74 35.12 46.34 -2.26
N ASP A 75 35.34 47.66 -2.32
CA ASP A 75 34.56 48.53 -3.20
C ASP A 75 35.06 48.46 -4.65
N GLU A 76 34.14 48.33 -5.59
CA GLU A 76 34.46 48.41 -7.01
C GLU A 76 34.94 49.81 -7.37
N GLN A 77 36.13 49.89 -7.95
CA GLN A 77 36.69 51.14 -8.43
C GLN A 77 36.76 51.10 -9.94
N LEU A 78 35.99 52.03 -10.57
CA LEU A 78 36.05 52.20 -12.03
C LEU A 78 37.45 52.59 -12.47
N PRO A 79 37.99 51.96 -13.54
CA PRO A 79 39.30 52.30 -14.06
C PRO A 79 39.30 53.78 -14.48
N VAL A 80 40.17 54.57 -13.88
CA VAL A 80 40.54 55.84 -14.41
C VAL A 80 41.49 55.55 -15.59
N GLU A 81 41.23 56.15 -16.74
CA GLU A 81 41.89 55.88 -18.03
C GLU A 81 43.44 55.96 -17.96
N GLN A 82 44.11 55.02 -17.27
CA GLN A 82 45.58 54.83 -17.39
C GLN A 82 46.09 53.58 -16.72
N PRO A 83 47.30 53.09 -17.00
CA PRO A 83 47.58 51.92 -17.77
C PRO A 83 47.32 50.63 -16.99
N THR A 84 46.65 49.72 -17.63
CA THR A 84 46.27 48.36 -17.18
C THR A 84 45.75 48.21 -15.73
N PRO A 85 44.55 48.73 -15.48
CA PRO A 85 43.88 48.45 -14.20
C PRO A 85 43.70 46.93 -14.00
N HIS A 86 43.89 46.52 -12.77
CA HIS A 86 43.54 45.17 -12.42
C HIS A 86 42.04 44.97 -12.60
N VAL A 87 41.68 44.02 -13.41
CA VAL A 87 40.26 43.61 -13.65
C VAL A 87 40.05 42.26 -13.03
N HIS A 88 39.13 42.16 -12.11
CA HIS A 88 38.80 40.87 -11.54
C HIS A 88 38.21 39.93 -12.59
N THR A 89 38.83 38.81 -12.81
CA THR A 89 38.37 37.72 -13.66
C THR A 89 37.68 36.65 -12.81
N GLU A 90 37.09 35.65 -13.43
CA GLU A 90 36.49 34.55 -12.72
C GLU A 90 37.43 33.88 -11.72
N ASP A 91 38.75 33.93 -11.97
CA ASP A 91 39.80 33.40 -11.08
C ASP A 91 39.97 34.21 -9.78
N CYS A 92 39.45 35.40 -9.72
CA CYS A 92 39.47 36.26 -8.52
C CYS A 92 38.42 35.89 -7.49
N TYR A 93 37.51 35.05 -7.86
CA TYR A 93 36.38 34.66 -7.04
C TYR A 93 36.31 33.17 -6.83
N ALA A 94 36.12 32.74 -5.61
CA ALA A 94 35.85 31.34 -5.31
C ALA A 94 34.35 31.08 -5.24
N ALA A 95 33.88 30.21 -6.10
CA ALA A 95 32.51 29.71 -5.99
C ALA A 95 32.49 28.62 -4.93
N HIS A 96 31.62 28.73 -3.95
CA HIS A 96 31.36 27.66 -2.98
C HIS A 96 29.85 27.47 -2.83
N LEU A 97 29.46 26.20 -2.63
CA LEU A 97 28.09 25.86 -2.39
C LEU A 97 27.74 26.12 -0.93
N VAL A 98 26.73 26.93 -0.69
CA VAL A 98 26.19 27.19 0.64
C VAL A 98 24.83 26.52 0.75
N LEU A 99 24.70 25.71 1.76
CA LEU A 99 23.42 25.13 2.10
C LEU A 99 22.55 26.19 2.75
N VAL A 100 21.41 26.45 2.18
CA VAL A 100 20.60 27.62 2.52
C VAL A 100 19.16 27.28 2.92
N CYS A 101 18.79 26.00 2.91
CA CYS A 101 17.42 25.61 3.26
C CYS A 101 17.09 25.82 4.75
N GLY A 102 18.05 26.05 5.61
CA GLY A 102 17.81 26.26 7.05
C GLY A 102 17.16 25.06 7.75
N GLN A 103 17.11 23.91 7.08
CA GLN A 103 16.50 22.69 7.57
C GLN A 103 17.56 21.62 7.76
N GLU A 104 17.42 20.81 8.78
CA GLU A 104 18.26 19.62 8.96
C GLU A 104 17.76 18.51 8.03
N GLU A 105 18.70 17.72 7.51
CA GLU A 105 18.36 16.55 6.70
C GLU A 105 17.63 15.50 7.55
N ASN A 106 16.46 15.05 7.07
CA ASN A 106 15.65 14.02 7.72
C ASN A 106 14.92 13.17 6.68
N GLU A 107 14.09 12.22 7.10
CA GLU A 107 13.36 11.33 6.20
C GLU A 107 12.38 12.05 5.24
N GLU A 108 11.99 13.28 5.56
CA GLU A 108 11.04 14.09 4.79
C GLU A 108 11.73 15.23 4.03
N HIS A 109 13.00 15.51 4.33
CA HIS A 109 13.81 16.53 3.67
C HIS A 109 15.22 16.00 3.43
N THR A 110 15.52 15.70 2.18
CA THR A 110 16.86 15.33 1.71
C THR A 110 17.47 16.48 0.94
N HIS A 111 18.69 16.89 1.31
CA HIS A 111 19.39 17.94 0.57
C HIS A 111 19.80 17.45 -0.81
N THR A 112 19.30 18.12 -1.83
CA THR A 112 19.68 17.93 -3.22
C THR A 112 20.55 19.11 -3.70
N GLU A 113 21.02 19.07 -4.94
CA GLU A 113 21.70 20.21 -5.55
C GLU A 113 20.86 21.48 -5.49
N ASP A 114 19.54 21.36 -5.54
CA ASP A 114 18.60 22.48 -5.43
C ASP A 114 18.50 23.07 -4.01
N CYS A 115 19.01 22.41 -2.99
CA CYS A 115 19.14 22.95 -1.63
C CYS A 115 20.43 23.76 -1.44
N CYS A 116 21.29 23.77 -2.42
CA CYS A 116 22.56 24.46 -2.39
C CYS A 116 22.54 25.61 -3.35
N GLN A 117 22.95 26.75 -2.89
CA GLN A 117 23.13 27.93 -3.71
C GLN A 117 24.63 28.17 -3.89
N THR A 118 25.04 28.40 -5.15
CA THR A 118 26.42 28.79 -5.43
C THR A 118 26.62 30.25 -5.01
N GLN A 119 27.47 30.47 -4.08
CA GLN A 119 27.93 31.76 -3.63
C GLN A 119 29.32 31.99 -4.21
N TYR A 120 29.58 33.20 -4.62
CA TYR A 120 30.85 33.60 -5.20
C TYR A 120 31.56 34.54 -4.25
N GLU A 121 32.69 34.12 -3.70
CA GLU A 121 33.48 34.89 -2.77
C GLU A 121 34.74 35.40 -3.43
N LEU A 122 35.00 36.71 -3.35
CA LEU A 122 36.21 37.29 -3.86
C LEU A 122 37.41 36.80 -3.04
N ILE A 123 38.30 36.07 -3.71
CA ILE A 123 39.53 35.54 -3.13
C ILE A 123 40.78 36.35 -3.59
N CYS A 124 40.60 37.24 -4.54
CA CYS A 124 41.66 38.08 -5.05
C CYS A 124 42.05 39.11 -4.00
N PRO A 125 43.32 39.24 -3.62
CA PRO A 125 43.79 40.21 -2.67
C PRO A 125 44.03 41.60 -3.31
N LEU A 126 43.77 41.71 -4.62
CA LEU A 126 44.01 42.93 -5.37
C LEU A 126 42.73 43.71 -5.54
N GLU A 127 42.76 45.00 -5.36
CA GLU A 127 41.68 45.88 -5.76
C GLU A 127 41.71 46.14 -7.28
N GLU A 128 40.52 46.26 -7.87
CA GLU A 128 40.44 46.64 -9.27
C GLU A 128 40.66 48.12 -9.48
N GLY A 129 41.35 48.48 -10.51
CA GLY A 129 41.57 49.87 -10.87
C GLY A 129 43.00 50.21 -11.20
N GLU A 130 43.51 51.17 -10.62
CA GLU A 130 44.72 51.86 -11.05
C GLU A 130 45.97 50.94 -11.04
N ALA A 131 46.64 50.92 -12.22
CA ALA A 131 48.05 50.57 -12.23
C ALA A 131 48.82 51.86 -11.89
N GLU A 132 49.12 52.00 -10.67
CA GLU A 132 50.09 53.02 -10.30
C GLU A 132 51.49 52.56 -10.69
N ASP A 133 52.38 53.53 -10.94
CA ASP A 133 53.79 53.32 -11.17
C ASP A 133 54.51 52.72 -9.92
N GLU A 134 53.75 52.50 -8.85
CA GLU A 134 54.19 51.77 -7.68
C GLU A 134 53.42 50.45 -7.57
N PRO A 135 54.03 49.34 -7.08
CA PRO A 135 53.43 48.00 -7.01
C PRO A 135 52.34 47.90 -5.96
N GLU A 136 51.52 48.92 -5.84
CA GLU A 136 50.61 49.06 -4.72
C GLU A 136 49.18 49.14 -5.16
N ILE A 137 48.48 48.03 -5.06
CA ILE A 137 47.05 47.85 -4.99
C ILE A 137 46.31 48.36 -6.24
N PRO A 138 46.19 47.54 -7.30
CA PRO A 138 45.37 47.87 -8.46
C PRO A 138 43.90 48.05 -8.07
N ALA A 139 43.18 48.92 -8.82
CA ALA A 139 41.72 49.05 -8.65
C ALA A 139 41.01 47.73 -8.86
N HIS A 140 39.96 47.51 -8.10
CA HIS A 140 39.21 46.27 -8.09
C HIS A 140 37.95 46.34 -8.94
N VAL A 141 37.80 45.39 -9.86
CA VAL A 141 36.55 45.15 -10.62
C VAL A 141 36.01 43.78 -10.27
N HIS A 142 34.75 43.73 -9.89
CA HIS A 142 34.12 42.50 -9.46
C HIS A 142 33.94 41.53 -10.63
N THR A 143 34.28 40.28 -10.41
CA THR A 143 34.01 39.14 -11.30
C THR A 143 33.15 38.09 -10.55
N ASP A 144 32.79 37.01 -11.20
CA ASP A 144 31.90 35.99 -10.64
C ASP A 144 32.38 35.46 -9.29
N ALA A 145 33.69 35.38 -9.02
CA ALA A 145 34.22 34.97 -7.74
C ALA A 145 34.01 35.93 -6.57
N CYS A 146 33.56 37.13 -6.81
CA CYS A 146 33.15 38.08 -5.76
C CYS A 146 31.74 37.84 -5.23
N TYR A 147 31.04 36.88 -5.81
CA TYR A 147 29.65 36.67 -5.49
C TYR A 147 29.45 35.26 -4.93
N GLU A 148 28.60 35.18 -3.96
CA GLU A 148 28.11 33.91 -3.39
C GLU A 148 26.59 33.84 -3.63
N THR A 149 26.10 32.67 -4.08
CA THR A 149 24.67 32.42 -4.20
C THR A 149 24.15 31.75 -2.94
N ARG A 150 23.14 32.31 -2.32
CA ARG A 150 22.56 31.83 -1.06
C ARG A 150 21.07 31.52 -1.24
N LEU A 151 20.62 30.41 -0.72
CA LEU A 151 19.19 30.10 -0.57
C LEU A 151 18.57 31.08 0.44
N ILE A 152 17.55 31.75 0.04
CA ILE A 152 16.81 32.69 0.88
C ILE A 152 15.39 32.15 1.20
N CYS A 153 15.03 31.06 0.57
CA CYS A 153 13.76 30.39 0.78
C CYS A 153 13.79 29.63 2.12
N GLU A 154 12.82 29.89 3.00
CA GLU A 154 12.69 29.19 4.28
C GLU A 154 11.86 27.92 4.18
N LYS A 155 11.28 27.62 3.00
CA LYS A 155 10.50 26.39 2.80
C LYS A 155 11.43 25.20 2.59
N PRO A 156 11.19 24.08 3.30
CA PRO A 156 11.92 22.85 3.05
C PRO A 156 11.57 22.30 1.67
N GLU A 157 12.54 21.74 1.00
CA GLU A 157 12.28 20.96 -0.21
C GLU A 157 11.46 19.73 0.15
N HIS A 158 10.31 19.55 -0.49
CA HIS A 158 9.42 18.44 -0.26
C HIS A 158 8.63 18.06 -1.51
N THR A 159 8.80 16.80 -1.93
CA THR A 159 7.98 16.20 -2.98
C THR A 159 7.07 15.17 -2.36
N HIS A 160 5.77 15.28 -2.63
CA HIS A 160 4.81 14.33 -2.07
C HIS A 160 5.01 12.92 -2.63
N SER A 161 5.26 11.96 -1.74
CA SER A 161 5.27 10.52 -2.01
C SER A 161 3.92 9.91 -1.62
N LEU A 162 3.75 8.62 -1.90
CA LEU A 162 2.54 7.87 -1.51
C LEU A 162 2.25 7.99 -0.01
N SER A 163 3.27 7.97 0.84
CA SER A 163 3.11 8.09 2.29
C SER A 163 2.51 9.43 2.73
N CYS A 164 2.66 10.48 1.93
CA CYS A 164 2.06 11.79 2.22
C CYS A 164 0.53 11.79 2.11
N TYR A 165 -0.04 10.82 1.43
CA TYR A 165 -1.48 10.68 1.22
C TYR A 165 -2.15 9.70 2.18
N ALA A 166 -1.38 9.05 3.05
CA ALA A 166 -1.90 8.15 4.06
C ALA A 166 -2.55 8.93 5.21
N ASP A 167 -3.82 8.66 5.46
CA ASP A 167 -4.58 9.21 6.59
C ASP A 167 -4.59 8.20 7.74
N ALA A 168 -3.66 8.33 8.66
CA ALA A 168 -3.51 7.42 9.80
C ALA A 168 -4.71 7.43 10.77
N GLN A 169 -5.68 8.35 10.59
CA GLN A 169 -6.88 8.40 11.40
C GLN A 169 -8.10 7.81 10.69
N ALA A 170 -7.98 7.51 9.39
CA ALA A 170 -9.07 6.91 8.64
C ALA A 170 -9.27 5.44 9.02
N ASP A 171 -10.52 4.99 8.94
CA ASP A 171 -10.94 3.59 9.02
C ASP A 171 -10.46 2.85 10.30
N LEU A 172 -10.07 3.61 11.34
CA LEU A 172 -9.73 3.03 12.64
C LEU A 172 -10.98 2.43 13.28
N GLU A 173 -10.84 1.22 13.77
CA GLU A 173 -11.91 0.53 14.51
C GLU A 173 -11.48 0.22 15.94
N SER A 174 -12.34 0.50 16.91
CA SER A 174 -12.16 0.03 18.28
C SER A 174 -12.71 -1.40 18.44
N ALA A 175 -12.32 -2.09 19.50
CA ALA A 175 -12.85 -3.41 19.81
C ALA A 175 -14.38 -3.45 19.80
N SER A 176 -15.03 -2.45 20.39
CA SER A 176 -16.50 -2.35 20.43
C SER A 176 -17.14 -2.21 19.04
N VAL A 177 -16.40 -1.79 18.01
CA VAL A 177 -16.90 -1.71 16.63
C VAL A 177 -16.82 -3.05 15.94
N TRP A 178 -15.66 -3.70 15.96
CA TRP A 178 -15.56 -5.02 15.27
C TRP A 178 -16.32 -6.12 16.02
N GLU A 179 -16.44 -6.07 17.35
CA GLU A 179 -17.25 -7.01 18.13
C GLU A 179 -18.74 -6.99 17.73
N GLN A 180 -19.25 -5.84 17.27
CA GLN A 180 -20.62 -5.76 16.76
C GLN A 180 -20.80 -6.50 15.43
N THR A 181 -19.73 -6.82 14.72
CA THR A 181 -19.78 -7.61 13.47
C THR A 181 -19.81 -9.12 13.75
N ILE A 182 -19.49 -9.55 14.97
CA ILE A 182 -19.52 -10.95 15.38
C ILE A 182 -20.98 -11.37 15.64
N PRO A 183 -21.37 -12.59 15.28
CA PRO A 183 -22.70 -13.08 15.59
C PRO A 183 -23.00 -13.01 17.09
N GLN A 184 -24.10 -12.37 17.45
CA GLN A 184 -24.49 -12.14 18.86
C GLN A 184 -24.84 -13.43 19.59
N THR A 185 -25.20 -14.48 18.86
CA THR A 185 -25.50 -15.79 19.42
C THR A 185 -24.67 -16.84 18.66
N LEU A 186 -23.76 -17.47 19.37
CA LEU A 186 -22.98 -18.60 18.91
C LEU A 186 -23.61 -19.88 19.46
N SER A 187 -23.35 -20.98 18.75
CA SER A 187 -23.92 -22.30 19.11
C SER A 187 -23.22 -22.95 20.31
N GLY A 188 -22.02 -22.48 20.65
CA GLY A 188 -21.12 -23.12 21.59
C GLY A 188 -20.36 -24.32 21.00
N GLN A 189 -20.52 -24.57 19.71
CA GLN A 189 -19.79 -25.60 18.97
C GLN A 189 -18.70 -24.97 18.13
N TRP A 190 -17.44 -25.15 18.50
CA TRP A 190 -16.29 -24.45 17.92
C TRP A 190 -16.28 -24.46 16.39
N ARG A 191 -16.49 -25.64 15.75
CA ARG A 191 -16.47 -25.77 14.30
C ARG A 191 -17.53 -24.91 13.60
N ALA A 192 -18.75 -24.97 14.10
CA ALA A 192 -19.84 -24.16 13.55
C ALA A 192 -19.63 -22.67 13.80
N ASP A 193 -19.15 -22.33 15.00
CA ASP A 193 -18.96 -20.94 15.41
C ASP A 193 -17.78 -20.28 14.68
N VAL A 194 -16.68 -21.01 14.42
CA VAL A 194 -15.57 -20.51 13.58
C VAL A 194 -16.07 -20.13 12.18
N VAL A 195 -16.87 -21.01 11.56
CA VAL A 195 -17.46 -20.73 10.24
C VAL A 195 -18.41 -19.54 10.32
N ALA A 196 -19.28 -19.47 11.33
CA ALA A 196 -20.22 -18.37 11.50
C ALA A 196 -19.54 -17.01 11.70
N VAL A 197 -18.47 -16.97 12.50
CA VAL A 197 -17.65 -15.77 12.68
C VAL A 197 -16.96 -15.39 11.37
N ALA A 198 -16.35 -16.35 10.66
CA ALA A 198 -15.70 -16.06 9.38
C ALA A 198 -16.69 -15.54 8.33
N GLU A 199 -17.89 -16.12 8.24
CA GLU A 199 -18.95 -15.67 7.32
C GLU A 199 -19.41 -14.25 7.62
N SER A 200 -19.48 -13.87 8.90
CA SER A 200 -19.87 -12.50 9.29
C SER A 200 -18.87 -11.43 8.83
N GLN A 201 -17.65 -11.84 8.47
CA GLN A 201 -16.58 -10.95 8.01
C GLN A 201 -16.48 -10.84 6.48
N LEU A 202 -17.28 -11.61 5.72
CA LEU A 202 -17.24 -11.58 4.26
C LEU A 202 -17.46 -10.16 3.70
N GLY A 203 -16.61 -9.78 2.75
CA GLY A 203 -16.64 -8.45 2.14
C GLY A 203 -15.87 -7.37 2.92
N TYR A 204 -15.29 -7.68 4.08
CA TYR A 204 -14.35 -6.76 4.72
C TYR A 204 -13.15 -6.52 3.80
N ALA A 205 -12.66 -5.27 3.78
CA ALA A 205 -11.49 -4.89 3.01
C ALA A 205 -10.52 -4.06 3.87
N ALA A 206 -9.24 -4.25 3.63
CA ALA A 206 -8.20 -3.41 4.21
C ALA A 206 -8.40 -1.94 3.79
N SER A 207 -8.02 -1.02 4.66
CA SER A 207 -8.12 0.41 4.37
C SER A 207 -7.25 0.79 3.18
N THR A 208 -7.81 1.57 2.25
CA THR A 208 -7.07 2.21 1.15
C THR A 208 -6.70 3.66 1.46
N ARG A 209 -7.07 4.15 2.63
CA ARG A 209 -6.80 5.52 3.11
C ARG A 209 -5.80 5.53 4.25
N ASN A 210 -5.93 4.60 5.18
CA ASN A 210 -5.00 4.40 6.28
C ASN A 210 -4.06 3.25 5.92
N TYR A 211 -2.85 3.57 5.53
CA TYR A 211 -1.85 2.59 5.07
C TYR A 211 -0.43 3.07 5.37
N ILE A 212 0.49 2.15 5.36
CA ILE A 212 1.92 2.42 5.30
C ILE A 212 2.47 2.01 3.94
N VAL A 213 3.62 2.56 3.57
CA VAL A 213 4.35 2.19 2.36
C VAL A 213 5.66 1.56 2.77
N ASP A 214 5.95 0.36 2.30
CA ASP A 214 7.20 -0.34 2.56
C ASP A 214 8.36 0.19 1.67
N GLU A 215 9.57 -0.31 1.90
CA GLU A 215 10.77 0.08 1.17
C GLU A 215 10.69 -0.25 -0.34
N ALA A 216 9.88 -1.22 -0.73
CA ALA A 216 9.65 -1.60 -2.13
C ALA A 216 8.54 -0.79 -2.79
N GLY A 217 7.87 0.09 -2.06
CA GLY A 217 6.73 0.88 -2.52
C GLY A 217 5.39 0.15 -2.41
N GLY A 218 5.33 -0.99 -1.73
CA GLY A 218 4.11 -1.74 -1.45
C GLY A 218 3.24 -1.01 -0.41
N MET A 219 1.93 -0.96 -0.66
CA MET A 219 0.97 -0.34 0.25
C MET A 219 0.34 -1.41 1.14
N HIS A 220 0.45 -1.22 2.46
CA HIS A 220 -0.14 -2.10 3.47
C HIS A 220 -1.23 -1.35 4.22
N GLY A 221 -2.50 -1.67 3.92
CA GLY A 221 -3.66 -1.03 4.54
C GLY A 221 -3.89 -1.49 5.97
N TYR A 222 -4.37 -0.56 6.80
CA TYR A 222 -4.87 -0.89 8.14
C TYR A 222 -5.98 -1.93 8.06
N THR A 223 -5.96 -2.91 8.99
CA THR A 223 -7.03 -3.88 9.17
C THR A 223 -7.40 -4.05 10.64
N ARG A 224 -8.69 -4.37 10.91
CA ARG A 224 -9.15 -4.74 12.25
C ARG A 224 -8.44 -5.98 12.78
N TYR A 225 -8.16 -6.95 11.92
CA TYR A 225 -7.49 -8.21 12.29
C TYR A 225 -6.04 -7.96 12.70
N GLY A 226 -5.34 -7.11 11.96
CA GLY A 226 -4.01 -6.66 12.33
C GLY A 226 -4.02 -5.83 13.61
N ALA A 227 -4.98 -4.90 13.77
CA ALA A 227 -5.12 -4.09 14.98
C ALA A 227 -5.42 -4.95 16.20
N TRP A 228 -6.31 -5.94 16.08
CA TRP A 228 -6.62 -6.91 17.12
C TRP A 228 -5.38 -7.71 17.54
N TYR A 229 -4.60 -8.18 16.57
CA TYR A 229 -3.39 -8.96 16.82
C TYR A 229 -2.20 -8.13 17.30
N GLY A 230 -2.20 -6.81 17.08
CA GLY A 230 -1.11 -5.90 17.40
C GLY A 230 -0.16 -5.57 16.25
N SER A 231 -0.53 -5.88 15.00
CA SER A 231 0.20 -5.56 13.77
C SER A 231 -0.76 -5.02 12.69
N PRO A 232 -1.24 -3.77 12.83
CA PRO A 232 -2.36 -3.24 12.06
C PRO A 232 -2.15 -3.18 10.54
N TYR A 233 -0.89 -3.20 10.08
CA TYR A 233 -0.50 -3.09 8.68
C TYR A 233 0.24 -4.35 8.17
N GLY A 234 0.27 -5.41 8.96
CA GLY A 234 0.90 -6.68 8.57
C GLY A 234 0.09 -7.48 7.56
N GLU A 235 0.70 -8.51 6.99
CA GLU A 235 -0.01 -9.54 6.23
C GLU A 235 -0.99 -10.25 7.16
N TRP A 236 -2.27 -10.33 6.79
CA TRP A 236 -3.31 -10.61 7.77
C TRP A 236 -4.16 -11.86 7.50
N CYS A 237 -3.77 -12.75 6.60
CA CYS A 237 -4.48 -14.03 6.40
C CYS A 237 -4.52 -14.87 7.69
N ALA A 238 -3.36 -15.03 8.34
CA ALA A 238 -3.27 -15.76 9.60
C ALA A 238 -3.90 -15.00 10.78
N MET A 239 -3.79 -13.69 10.82
CA MET A 239 -4.44 -12.86 11.84
C MET A 239 -5.98 -12.92 11.72
N PHE A 240 -6.51 -12.95 10.50
CA PHE A 240 -7.93 -13.15 10.25
C PHE A 240 -8.42 -14.50 10.78
N ALA A 241 -7.72 -15.58 10.44
CA ALA A 241 -8.09 -16.90 10.92
C ALA A 241 -7.98 -17.01 12.45
N SER A 242 -6.94 -16.42 13.05
CA SER A 242 -6.77 -16.33 14.50
C SER A 242 -7.90 -15.54 15.18
N PHE A 243 -8.31 -14.43 14.56
CA PHE A 243 -9.46 -13.64 15.01
C PHE A 243 -10.74 -14.48 15.03
N CYS A 244 -11.00 -15.23 13.96
CA CYS A 244 -12.20 -16.08 13.89
C CYS A 244 -12.19 -17.18 14.94
N LEU A 245 -11.06 -17.84 15.15
CA LEU A 245 -10.90 -18.86 16.20
C LEU A 245 -11.13 -18.27 17.60
N HIS A 246 -10.54 -17.10 17.88
CA HIS A 246 -10.70 -16.41 19.17
C HIS A 246 -12.17 -16.09 19.47
N TYR A 247 -12.86 -15.44 18.53
CA TYR A 247 -14.25 -15.02 18.74
C TYR A 247 -15.26 -16.20 18.68
N ALA A 248 -14.85 -17.33 18.13
CA ALA A 248 -15.59 -18.59 18.22
C ALA A 248 -15.37 -19.33 19.56
N GLY A 249 -14.51 -18.80 20.44
CA GLY A 249 -14.23 -19.39 21.73
C GLY A 249 -13.30 -20.60 21.71
N VAL A 250 -12.52 -20.78 20.63
CA VAL A 250 -11.49 -21.83 20.56
C VAL A 250 -10.35 -21.47 21.52
N PRO A 251 -10.00 -22.34 22.48
CA PRO A 251 -8.90 -22.06 23.41
C PRO A 251 -7.54 -21.97 22.71
N GLU A 252 -6.70 -21.01 23.13
CA GLU A 252 -5.37 -20.82 22.56
C GLU A 252 -4.40 -21.97 22.83
N ASP A 253 -4.62 -22.78 23.85
CA ASP A 253 -3.87 -24.01 24.10
C ASP A 253 -4.25 -25.14 23.13
N SER A 254 -5.41 -25.06 22.52
CA SER A 254 -5.87 -26.00 21.49
C SER A 254 -5.35 -25.59 20.10
N ILE A 255 -5.54 -24.32 19.71
CA ILE A 255 -5.04 -23.72 18.46
C ILE A 255 -4.52 -22.31 18.81
N PRO A 256 -3.20 -22.12 18.93
CA PRO A 256 -2.63 -20.83 19.29
C PRO A 256 -2.80 -19.81 18.18
N ALA A 257 -3.09 -18.57 18.53
CA ALA A 257 -3.18 -17.46 17.58
C ALA A 257 -1.82 -17.17 16.93
N GLN A 258 -1.81 -16.93 15.63
CA GLN A 258 -0.61 -16.63 14.85
C GLN A 258 -0.82 -15.54 13.81
N ALA A 259 0.30 -14.84 13.48
CA ALA A 259 0.36 -13.88 12.38
C ALA A 259 1.07 -14.43 11.12
N GLY A 260 1.80 -15.52 11.25
CA GLY A 260 2.62 -16.09 10.17
C GLY A 260 2.32 -17.56 9.90
N CYS A 261 2.09 -17.90 8.63
CA CYS A 261 1.67 -19.22 8.21
C CYS A 261 2.72 -20.32 8.49
N ILE A 262 3.99 -20.06 8.17
CA ILE A 262 5.09 -21.01 8.41
C ILE A 262 5.15 -21.41 9.89
N ARG A 263 5.18 -20.40 10.75
CA ARG A 263 5.27 -20.61 12.19
C ARG A 263 4.04 -21.30 12.74
N TRP A 264 2.88 -21.05 12.15
CA TRP A 264 1.65 -21.70 12.57
C TRP A 264 1.67 -23.19 12.24
N VAL A 265 2.12 -23.55 11.03
CA VAL A 265 2.31 -24.96 10.63
C VAL A 265 3.26 -25.67 11.59
N GLU A 266 4.42 -25.07 11.91
CA GLU A 266 5.38 -25.65 12.85
C GLU A 266 4.78 -25.90 14.25
N GLN A 267 4.00 -24.96 14.76
CA GLN A 267 3.33 -25.10 16.05
C GLN A 267 2.24 -26.16 16.02
N LEU A 268 1.43 -26.19 14.98
CA LEU A 268 0.39 -27.20 14.82
C LEU A 268 0.98 -28.59 14.67
N GLN A 269 2.11 -28.73 14.01
CA GLN A 269 2.87 -29.99 13.96
C GLN A 269 3.34 -30.41 15.34
N ALA A 270 3.91 -29.49 16.12
CA ALA A 270 4.36 -29.77 17.48
C ALA A 270 3.22 -30.17 18.43
N LEU A 271 2.03 -29.64 18.20
CA LEU A 271 0.81 -29.99 18.94
C LEU A 271 0.12 -31.28 18.43
N GLY A 272 0.61 -31.88 17.33
CA GLY A 272 -0.06 -32.99 16.66
C GLY A 272 -1.42 -32.61 16.04
N ARG A 273 -1.57 -31.34 15.66
CA ARG A 273 -2.78 -30.73 15.08
C ARG A 273 -2.64 -30.42 13.60
N TYR A 274 -1.56 -30.83 12.96
CA TYR A 274 -1.35 -30.66 11.53
C TYR A 274 -1.42 -31.98 10.80
N ALA A 275 -2.18 -32.03 9.71
CA ALA A 275 -2.23 -33.11 8.77
C ALA A 275 -1.82 -32.63 7.37
N ALA A 276 -0.84 -33.31 6.76
CA ALA A 276 -0.47 -33.01 5.38
C ALA A 276 -1.64 -33.32 4.42
N ALA A 277 -1.63 -32.71 3.25
CA ALA A 277 -2.62 -32.94 2.20
C ALA A 277 -2.76 -34.44 1.91
N GLY A 278 -3.99 -34.96 1.90
CA GLY A 278 -4.31 -36.37 1.70
C GLY A 278 -4.10 -37.27 2.92
N ALA A 279 -3.56 -36.77 4.04
CA ALA A 279 -3.38 -37.57 5.26
C ALA A 279 -4.63 -37.59 6.15
N ALA A 280 -5.50 -36.61 6.05
CA ALA A 280 -6.79 -36.54 6.74
C ALA A 280 -7.83 -35.81 5.85
N ALA A 281 -9.10 -36.13 6.06
CA ALA A 281 -10.20 -35.41 5.46
C ALA A 281 -10.44 -34.14 6.29
N PRO A 282 -10.45 -32.93 5.67
CA PRO A 282 -10.76 -31.70 6.36
C PRO A 282 -12.23 -31.64 6.75
N GLN A 283 -12.52 -30.87 7.78
CA GLN A 283 -13.88 -30.57 8.23
C GLN A 283 -14.10 -29.07 8.29
N PRO A 284 -15.35 -28.59 8.23
CA PRO A 284 -15.65 -27.17 8.51
C PRO A 284 -15.04 -26.73 9.85
N GLY A 285 -14.45 -25.55 9.87
CA GLY A 285 -13.73 -24.99 11.01
C GLY A 285 -12.24 -25.31 11.04
N ASP A 286 -11.75 -26.26 10.26
CA ASP A 286 -10.32 -26.51 10.14
C ASP A 286 -9.61 -25.37 9.39
N LEU A 287 -8.31 -25.21 9.66
CA LEU A 287 -7.41 -24.38 8.86
C LEU A 287 -6.93 -25.14 7.63
N VAL A 288 -6.73 -24.46 6.52
CA VAL A 288 -6.05 -24.99 5.34
C VAL A 288 -4.90 -24.08 4.97
N PHE A 289 -3.72 -24.66 4.71
CA PHE A 289 -2.48 -23.95 4.40
C PHE A 289 -2.08 -24.17 2.95
N PHE A 290 -1.64 -23.07 2.32
CA PHE A 290 -1.22 -23.03 0.93
C PHE A 290 0.21 -22.50 0.79
N ASP A 291 0.90 -23.01 -0.22
CA ASP A 291 2.14 -22.52 -0.80
C ASP A 291 1.80 -21.88 -2.15
N THR A 292 1.52 -20.60 -2.17
CA THR A 292 1.20 -19.85 -3.40
C THR A 292 2.47 -19.42 -4.15
N GLY A 293 3.60 -19.37 -3.44
CA GLY A 293 4.93 -19.05 -3.96
C GLY A 293 5.67 -20.22 -4.59
N SER A 294 5.22 -21.46 -4.35
CA SER A 294 5.85 -22.69 -4.84
C SER A 294 7.30 -22.88 -4.34
N ASP A 295 7.55 -22.49 -3.09
CA ASP A 295 8.86 -22.63 -2.43
C ASP A 295 8.87 -23.73 -1.34
N GLY A 296 7.76 -24.41 -1.13
CA GLY A 296 7.58 -25.47 -0.16
C GLY A 296 7.16 -25.02 1.23
N TYR A 297 6.90 -23.72 1.42
CA TYR A 297 6.48 -23.14 2.70
C TYR A 297 5.07 -22.56 2.62
N ALA A 298 4.35 -22.61 3.75
CA ALA A 298 3.03 -22.00 3.83
C ALA A 298 3.14 -20.47 3.84
N ASP A 299 2.58 -19.83 2.82
CA ASP A 299 2.50 -18.37 2.72
C ASP A 299 1.05 -17.85 2.84
N HIS A 300 0.06 -18.74 2.76
CA HIS A 300 -1.34 -18.40 2.92
C HIS A 300 -2.09 -19.42 3.78
N VAL A 301 -3.12 -18.95 4.51
CA VAL A 301 -4.01 -19.77 5.33
C VAL A 301 -5.45 -19.29 5.18
N ALA A 302 -6.36 -20.26 5.19
CA ALA A 302 -7.79 -20.04 5.12
C ALA A 302 -8.54 -20.89 6.14
N LEU A 303 -9.81 -20.60 6.36
CA LEU A 303 -10.75 -21.39 7.15
C LEU A 303 -11.62 -22.24 6.22
N VAL A 304 -11.74 -23.52 6.49
CA VAL A 304 -12.65 -24.41 5.77
C VAL A 304 -14.08 -24.11 6.20
N ALA A 305 -14.91 -23.68 5.25
CA ALA A 305 -16.33 -23.42 5.50
C ALA A 305 -17.20 -24.62 5.15
N GLU A 306 -16.91 -25.28 4.03
CA GLU A 306 -17.67 -26.44 3.55
C GLU A 306 -16.74 -27.43 2.87
N VAL A 307 -17.09 -28.71 2.92
CA VAL A 307 -16.44 -29.78 2.17
C VAL A 307 -17.51 -30.42 1.27
N SER A 308 -17.17 -30.65 0.00
CA SER A 308 -18.08 -31.27 -0.94
C SER A 308 -18.43 -32.72 -0.51
N THR A 309 -19.62 -33.19 -0.82
CA THR A 309 -20.10 -34.51 -0.42
C THR A 309 -19.29 -35.67 -1.02
N ASP A 310 -18.64 -35.42 -2.16
CA ASP A 310 -17.73 -36.37 -2.83
C ASP A 310 -16.30 -36.29 -2.28
N GLY A 311 -16.01 -35.35 -1.38
CA GLY A 311 -14.68 -35.13 -0.83
C GLY A 311 -13.64 -34.66 -1.84
N ALA A 312 -14.06 -34.08 -3.00
CA ALA A 312 -13.13 -33.65 -4.05
C ALA A 312 -12.75 -32.16 -3.94
N SER A 313 -13.56 -31.34 -3.28
CA SER A 313 -13.34 -29.90 -3.14
C SER A 313 -13.79 -29.39 -1.77
N LEU A 314 -13.31 -28.20 -1.44
CA LEU A 314 -13.71 -27.47 -0.25
C LEU A 314 -14.01 -26.01 -0.61
N ILE A 315 -14.82 -25.38 0.21
CA ILE A 315 -15.04 -23.94 0.17
C ILE A 315 -14.36 -23.36 1.39
N THR A 316 -13.59 -22.29 1.17
CA THR A 316 -12.88 -21.56 2.21
C THR A 316 -13.44 -20.17 2.41
N ILE A 317 -13.16 -19.58 3.58
CA ILE A 317 -13.24 -18.15 3.83
C ILE A 317 -11.82 -17.68 4.14
N GLU A 318 -11.34 -16.71 3.36
CA GLU A 318 -9.94 -16.30 3.31
C GLU A 318 -9.79 -14.82 3.58
N GLY A 319 -8.91 -14.47 4.50
CA GLY A 319 -8.46 -13.09 4.71
C GLY A 319 -7.29 -12.75 3.79
N ASN A 320 -7.17 -11.48 3.45
CA ASN A 320 -6.06 -10.92 2.66
C ASN A 320 -5.95 -11.41 1.21
N VAL A 321 -7.04 -11.80 0.61
CA VAL A 321 -7.08 -12.10 -0.82
C VAL A 321 -7.38 -10.81 -1.59
N GLY A 322 -6.34 -10.22 -2.19
CA GLY A 322 -6.46 -8.88 -2.78
C GLY A 322 -6.88 -7.81 -1.77
N GLY A 323 -6.46 -7.97 -0.51
CA GLY A 323 -6.81 -7.06 0.59
C GLY A 323 -8.24 -7.24 1.13
N CYS A 324 -8.95 -8.33 0.80
CA CYS A 324 -10.34 -8.56 1.20
C CYS A 324 -10.53 -9.89 1.91
N VAL A 325 -11.67 -10.03 2.63
CA VAL A 325 -12.20 -11.32 3.08
C VAL A 325 -13.13 -11.85 2.01
N VAL A 326 -12.82 -13.02 1.48
CA VAL A 326 -13.54 -13.62 0.35
C VAL A 326 -13.88 -15.08 0.60
N ARG A 327 -14.86 -15.60 -0.16
CA ARG A 327 -15.16 -17.02 -0.24
C ARG A 327 -14.56 -17.60 -1.51
N LYS A 328 -13.84 -18.71 -1.42
CA LYS A 328 -13.23 -19.40 -2.56
C LYS A 328 -13.52 -20.89 -2.55
N GLN A 329 -13.35 -21.51 -3.71
CA GLN A 329 -13.43 -22.96 -3.86
C GLN A 329 -12.07 -23.49 -4.29
N HIS A 330 -11.65 -24.59 -3.65
CA HIS A 330 -10.39 -25.26 -3.91
C HIS A 330 -10.63 -26.74 -4.17
N ALA A 331 -9.86 -27.32 -5.07
CA ALA A 331 -9.80 -28.77 -5.21
C ALA A 331 -8.86 -29.34 -4.13
N LEU A 332 -9.20 -30.48 -3.55
CA LEU A 332 -8.34 -31.09 -2.51
C LEU A 332 -7.00 -31.62 -3.05
N ASP A 333 -6.88 -31.76 -4.36
CA ASP A 333 -5.66 -32.17 -5.07
C ASP A 333 -4.97 -31.02 -5.80
N GLU A 334 -5.37 -29.76 -5.54
CA GLU A 334 -4.74 -28.62 -6.20
C GLU A 334 -3.27 -28.46 -5.79
N ALA A 335 -2.46 -28.05 -6.76
CA ALA A 335 -1.07 -27.74 -6.51
C ALA A 335 -0.93 -26.57 -5.52
N GLY A 336 -0.07 -26.73 -4.50
CA GLY A 336 0.15 -25.73 -3.47
C GLY A 336 -0.70 -25.91 -2.20
N LEU A 337 -1.70 -26.81 -2.16
CA LEU A 337 -2.36 -27.16 -0.92
C LEU A 337 -1.41 -28.05 -0.10
N LEU A 338 -0.92 -27.53 1.04
CA LEU A 338 0.09 -28.21 1.87
C LEU A 338 -0.53 -29.13 2.91
N GLY A 339 -1.65 -28.74 3.49
CA GLY A 339 -2.30 -29.51 4.55
C GLY A 339 -3.24 -28.68 5.41
N PHE A 340 -3.64 -29.26 6.52
CA PHE A 340 -4.71 -28.77 7.37
C PHE A 340 -4.26 -28.63 8.82
N GLY A 341 -4.67 -27.54 9.47
CA GLY A 341 -4.67 -27.40 10.92
C GLY A 341 -5.99 -27.92 11.46
N ILE A 342 -5.94 -29.06 12.14
CA ILE A 342 -7.13 -29.78 12.59
C ILE A 342 -7.63 -29.19 13.90
N LEU A 343 -8.83 -28.64 13.87
CA LEU A 343 -9.53 -28.19 15.07
C LEU A 343 -9.92 -29.42 15.90
N PRO A 344 -9.57 -29.45 17.20
CA PRO A 344 -9.92 -30.59 18.04
C PRO A 344 -11.44 -30.76 18.18
N GLU A 345 -11.86 -31.96 18.45
CA GLU A 345 -13.23 -32.19 18.89
C GLU A 345 -13.42 -31.57 20.28
N GLN A 346 -14.53 -30.85 20.43
CA GLN A 346 -14.89 -30.25 21.70
C GLN A 346 -15.36 -31.37 22.65
N GLU A 347 -14.75 -31.47 23.85
CA GLU A 347 -15.26 -32.38 24.86
C GLU A 347 -16.65 -31.91 25.29
N ASP A 348 -17.62 -32.81 25.18
CA ASP A 348 -18.98 -32.56 25.62
C ASP A 348 -18.99 -32.55 27.17
N ASN A 349 -18.78 -31.41 27.77
CA ASN A 349 -18.75 -31.24 29.24
C ASN A 349 -20.11 -31.42 29.92
N GLY A 350 -21.15 -31.82 29.16
CA GLY A 350 -22.44 -32.25 29.72
C GLY A 350 -23.22 -31.14 30.44
N GLU A 351 -22.77 -29.89 30.38
CA GLU A 351 -23.55 -28.76 30.86
C GLU A 351 -24.62 -28.39 29.82
N THR A 352 -25.77 -29.02 29.93
CA THR A 352 -26.99 -28.53 29.30
C THR A 352 -27.19 -27.07 29.79
N PRO A 353 -27.45 -26.10 28.90
CA PRO A 353 -27.79 -24.77 29.31
C PRO A 353 -28.95 -24.86 30.29
N GLU A 354 -28.78 -24.35 31.52
CA GLU A 354 -29.89 -24.24 32.50
C GLU A 354 -30.99 -23.45 31.81
N GLU A 355 -32.12 -24.13 31.59
CA GLU A 355 -33.33 -23.50 31.11
C GLU A 355 -33.68 -22.34 32.09
N PRO A 356 -33.87 -21.09 31.64
CA PRO A 356 -34.11 -19.98 32.50
C PRO A 356 -35.33 -20.29 33.37
N ALA A 357 -35.14 -20.31 34.69
CA ALA A 357 -36.19 -20.60 35.67
C ALA A 357 -37.41 -19.74 35.40
N GLU A 358 -38.55 -20.38 35.19
CA GLU A 358 -39.82 -19.66 35.04
C GLU A 358 -40.03 -18.74 36.24
N PRO A 359 -40.47 -17.49 36.03
CA PRO A 359 -40.72 -16.57 37.13
C PRO A 359 -41.86 -17.13 38.01
N GLU A 360 -41.52 -17.41 39.28
CA GLU A 360 -42.52 -17.81 40.28
C GLU A 360 -43.65 -16.77 40.34
N THR A 361 -44.85 -17.22 40.05
CA THR A 361 -46.07 -16.43 40.16
C THR A 361 -46.30 -16.18 41.66
N PRO A 362 -46.37 -14.92 42.16
CA PRO A 362 -46.65 -14.69 43.54
C PRO A 362 -48.05 -15.17 43.90
N ALA A 363 -48.15 -16.07 44.92
CA ALA A 363 -49.42 -16.52 45.50
C ALA A 363 -50.19 -15.31 46.09
N ARG A 364 -51.47 -15.28 45.77
CA ARG A 364 -52.43 -14.31 46.32
C ARG A 364 -52.65 -14.46 47.81
#